data_3335d4a185f3fa5a9e3bbcf3819664bc
#
_entry.id   3335d4a185f3fa5a9e3bbcf3819664bc
#
_cell.length_a   1.000
_cell.length_b   1.000
_cell.length_c   1.000
_cell.angle_alpha   90.00
_cell.angle_beta   90.00
_cell.angle_gamma   90.00
#
_symmetry.space_group_name_H-M   'P 1'
#
loop_
_entity.id
_entity.type
_entity.pdbx_description
1 polymer ?
#
loop_
_entity_poly.entity_id
_entity_poly.type
_entity_poly.pdbx_seq_one_letter_code
_entity_poly.pdbx_strand_id
1 'polypeptide(L)'
;MAAGLALPKRILAHAHWTMGSQKMSKSKGNVADPFEDIERYGLDTLRYFMIRNGGISDDGDYATDEVLVRHRKDLAGQLANLAARCSSERLGVNIDGFAVLGRKLQSDIDSRDVTLHGMLAELAGKAKPLFDKGEFGRGLGLAFDVLAEANRHITENEPWTLVKSSDPEEQTRLQVVLFYSLEAVRLASLLLLPTIPEKANRLLDHIAVDKSERLWANARFGAGWQTPGPKKLLPGVATLFPKLA
;
A
#
# COMPACT_ATOMS: atom_id res chain seq x y z
N MET A 1 34.14 6.85 -16.11
CA MET A 1 35.16 7.33 -17.02
C MET A 1 35.74 6.19 -17.88
N ALA A 2 36.29 5.13 -17.32
CA ALA A 2 36.83 4.02 -18.11
C ALA A 2 35.83 3.32 -19.05
N ALA A 3 34.53 3.30 -18.67
CA ALA A 3 33.46 2.72 -19.48
C ALA A 3 32.77 3.71 -20.44
N GLY A 4 33.23 4.94 -20.57
CA GLY A 4 32.60 5.98 -21.41
C GLY A 4 31.21 6.42 -20.94
N LEU A 5 30.75 6.01 -19.75
CA LEU A 5 29.45 6.37 -19.19
C LEU A 5 29.54 7.73 -18.48
N ALA A 6 28.41 8.45 -18.47
CA ALA A 6 28.30 9.69 -17.70
C ALA A 6 28.40 9.39 -16.18
N LEU A 7 29.02 10.33 -15.46
CA LEU A 7 29.12 10.24 -14.00
C LEU A 7 27.71 10.36 -13.35
N PRO A 8 27.49 9.73 -12.19
CA PRO A 8 26.23 9.86 -11.45
C PRO A 8 26.00 11.33 -11.06
N LYS A 9 24.78 11.83 -11.26
CA LYS A 9 24.39 13.20 -10.88
C LYS A 9 24.18 13.36 -9.37
N ARG A 10 23.90 12.27 -8.68
CA ARG A 10 23.68 12.23 -7.23
C ARG A 10 24.16 10.89 -6.67
N ILE A 11 24.78 10.93 -5.52
CA ILE A 11 25.12 9.76 -4.70
C ILE A 11 24.33 9.92 -3.40
N LEU A 12 23.50 8.93 -3.08
CA LEU A 12 22.74 8.86 -1.84
C LEU A 12 23.43 7.83 -0.93
N ALA A 13 24.00 8.30 0.18
CA ALA A 13 24.50 7.44 1.23
C ALA A 13 23.46 7.34 2.34
N HIS A 14 23.08 6.13 2.69
CA HIS A 14 22.17 5.86 3.82
C HIS A 14 22.97 5.49 5.08
N ALA A 15 22.36 5.63 6.24
CA ALA A 15 22.89 5.21 7.53
C ALA A 15 23.07 3.68 7.63
N HIS A 16 23.68 3.20 8.69
CA HIS A 16 23.96 1.79 8.87
C HIS A 16 22.77 1.04 9.49
N TRP A 17 22.82 -0.27 9.35
CA TRP A 17 21.99 -1.17 10.11
C TRP A 17 22.79 -1.73 11.29
N THR A 18 22.21 -1.61 12.48
CA THR A 18 22.76 -2.15 13.74
C THR A 18 21.91 -3.35 14.18
N MET A 19 22.40 -4.09 15.17
CA MET A 19 21.64 -5.14 15.85
C MET A 19 21.83 -4.95 17.36
N GLY A 20 20.74 -4.65 18.08
CA GLY A 20 20.80 -4.26 19.48
C GLY A 20 21.62 -2.99 19.69
N SER A 21 21.47 -2.01 18.82
CA SER A 21 22.21 -0.73 18.81
C SER A 21 23.74 -0.89 18.69
N GLN A 22 24.20 -2.04 18.22
CA GLN A 22 25.61 -2.31 17.96
C GLN A 22 25.88 -2.58 16.50
N LYS A 23 27.02 -2.10 16.00
CA LYS A 23 27.48 -2.41 14.64
C LYS A 23 27.53 -3.92 14.43
N MET A 24 26.91 -4.40 13.35
CA MET A 24 26.97 -5.82 12.97
C MET A 24 28.40 -6.22 12.65
N SER A 25 28.83 -7.36 13.18
CA SER A 25 30.18 -7.91 12.94
C SER A 25 30.14 -9.44 13.04
N LYS A 26 30.72 -10.11 12.04
CA LYS A 26 30.87 -11.57 12.03
C LYS A 26 31.60 -12.10 13.27
N SER A 27 32.61 -11.37 13.75
CA SER A 27 33.38 -11.77 14.94
C SER A 27 32.57 -11.70 16.25
N LYS A 28 31.50 -10.89 16.28
CA LYS A 28 30.58 -10.77 17.43
C LYS A 28 29.38 -11.70 17.32
N GLY A 29 29.15 -12.32 16.17
CA GLY A 29 27.98 -13.16 15.93
C GLY A 29 26.65 -12.43 15.85
N ASN A 30 26.66 -11.10 15.75
CA ASN A 30 25.47 -10.25 15.67
C ASN A 30 25.19 -9.80 14.22
N VAL A 31 25.13 -10.75 13.30
CA VAL A 31 24.86 -10.47 11.88
C VAL A 31 23.59 -11.20 11.46
N ALA A 32 22.66 -10.50 10.82
CA ALA A 32 21.53 -11.13 10.16
C ALA A 32 21.98 -11.80 8.86
N ASP A 33 21.56 -13.03 8.60
CA ASP A 33 21.73 -13.69 7.32
C ASP A 33 20.54 -13.37 6.42
N PRO A 34 20.72 -12.62 5.32
CA PRO A 34 19.61 -12.21 4.47
C PRO A 34 18.91 -13.40 3.78
N PHE A 35 19.59 -14.53 3.56
CA PHE A 35 18.99 -15.69 2.93
C PHE A 35 18.06 -16.43 3.91
N GLU A 36 18.48 -16.62 5.16
CA GLU A 36 17.64 -17.20 6.21
C GLU A 36 16.42 -16.30 6.48
N ASP A 37 16.62 -14.97 6.52
CA ASP A 37 15.54 -14.03 6.74
C ASP A 37 14.54 -13.99 5.57
N ILE A 38 15.01 -14.09 4.32
CA ILE A 38 14.13 -14.21 3.15
C ILE A 38 13.32 -15.49 3.19
N GLU A 39 13.91 -16.61 3.57
CA GLU A 39 13.20 -17.89 3.72
C GLU A 39 12.14 -17.80 4.82
N ARG A 40 12.47 -17.16 5.94
CA ARG A 40 11.60 -17.05 7.12
C ARG A 40 10.45 -16.07 6.94
N TYR A 41 10.71 -14.89 6.37
CA TYR A 41 9.73 -13.78 6.32
C TYR A 41 9.17 -13.52 4.92
N GLY A 42 9.81 -14.06 3.89
CA GLY A 42 9.56 -13.70 2.50
C GLY A 42 10.25 -12.40 2.07
N LEU A 43 10.69 -12.37 0.83
CA LEU A 43 11.48 -11.26 0.26
C LEU A 43 10.77 -9.91 0.41
N ASP A 44 9.50 -9.82 0.04
CA ASP A 44 8.75 -8.54 0.07
C ASP A 44 8.56 -8.03 1.51
N THR A 45 8.35 -8.91 2.50
CA THR A 45 8.26 -8.51 3.90
C THR A 45 9.57 -7.91 4.39
N LEU A 46 10.69 -8.58 4.10
CA LEU A 46 12.01 -8.10 4.50
C LEU A 46 12.34 -6.77 3.82
N ARG A 47 12.10 -6.63 2.51
CA ARG A 47 12.27 -5.37 1.77
C ARG A 47 11.43 -4.24 2.36
N TYR A 48 10.17 -4.52 2.68
CA TYR A 48 9.30 -3.53 3.32
C TYR A 48 9.87 -3.06 4.65
N PHE A 49 10.26 -3.99 5.52
CA PHE A 49 10.87 -3.65 6.80
C PHE A 49 12.12 -2.79 6.63
N MET A 50 13.05 -3.21 5.77
CA MET A 50 14.30 -2.48 5.52
C MET A 50 14.06 -1.04 5.03
N ILE A 51 13.11 -0.85 4.12
CA ILE A 51 12.79 0.50 3.60
C ILE A 51 11.97 1.31 4.60
N ARG A 52 11.07 0.67 5.35
CA ARG A 52 10.16 1.36 6.29
C ARG A 52 10.85 1.83 7.56
N ASN A 53 11.78 1.02 8.09
CA ASN A 53 12.51 1.28 9.33
C ASN A 53 13.93 1.79 9.11
N GLY A 54 14.49 1.64 7.90
CA GLY A 54 15.78 2.19 7.53
C GLY A 54 15.72 3.71 7.34
N GLY A 55 16.72 4.42 7.84
CA GLY A 55 16.87 5.85 7.72
C GLY A 55 17.96 6.25 6.72
N ILE A 56 17.97 7.53 6.31
CA ILE A 56 19.08 8.14 5.59
C ILE A 56 20.07 8.74 6.58
N SER A 57 19.56 9.44 7.58
CA SER A 57 20.38 10.18 8.54
C SER A 57 20.69 9.37 9.80
N ASP A 58 19.78 8.51 10.21
CA ASP A 58 19.87 7.78 11.46
C ASP A 58 19.99 6.27 11.23
N ASP A 59 20.80 5.60 12.03
CA ASP A 59 20.99 4.16 11.95
C ASP A 59 19.68 3.42 12.24
N GLY A 60 19.39 2.40 11.42
CA GLY A 60 18.29 1.47 11.67
C GLY A 60 18.74 0.34 12.59
N ASP A 61 17.88 -0.10 13.50
CA ASP A 61 18.16 -1.28 14.31
C ASP A 61 17.38 -2.49 13.78
N TYR A 62 18.10 -3.57 13.49
CA TYR A 62 17.50 -4.80 12.99
C TYR A 62 17.04 -5.66 14.17
N ALA A 63 15.74 -5.89 14.23
CA ALA A 63 15.15 -6.77 15.22
C ALA A 63 14.07 -7.65 14.59
N THR A 64 14.17 -8.96 14.80
CA THR A 64 13.19 -9.95 14.32
C THR A 64 11.76 -9.59 14.70
N ASP A 65 11.54 -9.16 15.95
CA ASP A 65 10.22 -8.79 16.42
C ASP A 65 9.63 -7.61 15.66
N GLU A 66 10.46 -6.64 15.26
CA GLU A 66 10.03 -5.50 14.47
C GLU A 66 9.63 -5.92 13.03
N VAL A 67 10.34 -6.88 12.42
CA VAL A 67 9.94 -7.46 11.12
C VAL A 67 8.55 -8.07 11.23
N LEU A 68 8.31 -8.87 12.28
CA LEU A 68 7.01 -9.49 12.54
C LEU A 68 5.91 -8.48 12.84
N VAL A 69 6.22 -7.41 13.58
CA VAL A 69 5.29 -6.30 13.87
C VAL A 69 4.88 -5.61 12.58
N ARG A 70 5.83 -5.25 11.72
CA ARG A 70 5.56 -4.62 10.41
C ARG A 70 4.74 -5.53 9.50
N HIS A 71 5.10 -6.80 9.43
CA HIS A 71 4.32 -7.77 8.66
C HIS A 71 2.86 -7.85 9.15
N ARG A 72 2.67 -8.05 10.47
CA ARG A 72 1.33 -8.25 11.04
C ARG A 72 0.47 -7.00 11.03
N LYS A 73 1.03 -5.84 11.44
CA LYS A 73 0.24 -4.61 11.57
C LYS A 73 0.02 -3.93 10.23
N ASP A 74 1.09 -3.72 9.48
CA ASP A 74 1.03 -2.93 8.26
C ASP A 74 0.53 -3.78 7.08
N LEU A 75 1.29 -4.81 6.69
CA LEU A 75 1.02 -5.54 5.45
C LEU A 75 -0.22 -6.45 5.56
N ALA A 76 -0.30 -7.28 6.58
CA ALA A 76 -1.44 -8.17 6.76
C ALA A 76 -2.66 -7.44 7.35
N GLY A 77 -2.47 -6.68 8.45
CA GLY A 77 -3.55 -6.11 9.22
C GLY A 77 -4.21 -4.90 8.58
N GLN A 78 -3.46 -4.02 7.94
CA GLN A 78 -4.03 -2.84 7.28
C GLN A 78 -4.26 -3.07 5.79
N LEU A 79 -3.24 -3.41 5.01
CA LEU A 79 -3.32 -3.47 3.57
C LEU A 79 -4.13 -4.67 3.05
N ALA A 80 -3.69 -5.91 3.36
CA ALA A 80 -4.36 -7.09 2.84
C ALA A 80 -5.75 -7.31 3.47
N ASN A 81 -5.91 -6.99 4.75
CA ASN A 81 -7.21 -7.08 5.42
C ASN A 81 -8.23 -6.12 4.81
N LEU A 82 -7.85 -4.87 4.53
CA LEU A 82 -8.74 -3.92 3.86
C LEU A 82 -9.14 -4.44 2.47
N ALA A 83 -8.16 -4.87 1.67
CA ALA A 83 -8.41 -5.43 0.35
C ALA A 83 -9.38 -6.62 0.42
N ALA A 84 -9.18 -7.57 1.35
CA ALA A 84 -10.03 -8.74 1.51
C ALA A 84 -11.47 -8.38 1.94
N ARG A 85 -11.61 -7.41 2.85
CA ARG A 85 -12.93 -6.95 3.32
C ARG A 85 -13.73 -6.30 2.20
N CYS A 86 -13.07 -5.43 1.40
CA CYS A 86 -13.74 -4.67 0.33
C CYS A 86 -14.04 -5.51 -0.90
N SER A 87 -13.27 -6.56 -1.16
CA SER A 87 -13.41 -7.42 -2.34
C SER A 87 -14.21 -8.69 -2.08
N SER A 88 -14.90 -8.78 -0.95
CA SER A 88 -15.80 -9.90 -0.66
C SER A 88 -16.92 -9.95 -1.69
N GLU A 89 -17.13 -11.11 -2.32
CA GLU A 89 -18.22 -11.33 -3.29
C GLU A 89 -19.60 -10.96 -2.73
N ARG A 90 -19.77 -11.10 -1.40
CA ARG A 90 -21.01 -10.77 -0.69
C ARG A 90 -21.37 -9.28 -0.73
N LEU A 91 -20.41 -8.41 -1.00
CA LEU A 91 -20.64 -6.96 -1.04
C LEU A 91 -21.05 -6.45 -2.43
N GLY A 92 -21.01 -7.29 -3.48
CA GLY A 92 -21.49 -6.92 -4.81
C GLY A 92 -20.78 -5.71 -5.41
N VAL A 93 -19.45 -5.62 -5.24
CA VAL A 93 -18.67 -4.48 -5.73
C VAL A 93 -18.74 -4.38 -7.27
N ASN A 94 -19.10 -3.20 -7.77
CA ASN A 94 -19.15 -2.91 -9.21
C ASN A 94 -17.92 -2.09 -9.64
N ILE A 95 -16.81 -2.77 -9.92
CA ILE A 95 -15.58 -2.14 -10.38
C ILE A 95 -15.72 -1.47 -11.75
N ASP A 96 -16.58 -1.96 -12.64
CA ASP A 96 -16.79 -1.37 -13.96
C ASP A 96 -17.29 0.09 -13.88
N GLY A 97 -18.01 0.43 -12.80
CA GLY A 97 -18.46 1.78 -12.51
C GLY A 97 -17.40 2.72 -11.92
N PHE A 98 -16.27 2.21 -11.46
CA PHE A 98 -15.31 2.97 -10.63
C PHE A 98 -14.65 4.13 -11.37
N ALA A 99 -14.37 3.99 -12.66
CA ALA A 99 -13.83 5.11 -13.46
C ALA A 99 -14.79 6.31 -13.52
N VAL A 100 -16.10 6.06 -13.60
CA VAL A 100 -17.14 7.10 -13.61
C VAL A 100 -17.32 7.67 -12.20
N LEU A 101 -17.41 6.80 -11.22
CA LEU A 101 -17.59 7.18 -9.81
C LEU A 101 -16.40 8.04 -9.32
N GLY A 102 -15.18 7.65 -9.65
CA GLY A 102 -13.98 8.40 -9.27
C GLY A 102 -13.95 9.82 -9.85
N ARG A 103 -14.44 10.02 -11.09
CA ARG A 103 -14.57 11.37 -11.65
C ARG A 103 -15.66 12.19 -10.94
N LYS A 104 -16.81 11.58 -10.64
CA LYS A 104 -17.90 12.25 -9.92
C LYS A 104 -17.45 12.70 -8.54
N LEU A 105 -16.77 11.85 -7.79
CA LEU A 105 -16.32 12.12 -6.42
C LEU A 105 -15.19 13.16 -6.31
N GLN A 106 -14.64 13.66 -7.43
CA GLN A 106 -13.71 14.79 -7.40
C GLN A 106 -14.39 16.11 -7.02
N SER A 107 -15.70 16.25 -7.25
CA SER A 107 -16.46 17.47 -7.01
C SER A 107 -17.71 17.28 -6.13
N ASP A 108 -18.16 16.03 -5.96
CA ASP A 108 -19.37 15.70 -5.20
C ASP A 108 -18.98 14.78 -4.03
N ILE A 109 -18.56 15.40 -2.92
CA ILE A 109 -18.02 14.71 -1.75
C ILE A 109 -19.03 14.76 -0.61
N ASP A 110 -19.49 13.59 -0.16
CA ASP A 110 -20.29 13.48 1.05
C ASP A 110 -19.49 13.89 2.29
N SER A 111 -20.12 14.55 3.24
CA SER A 111 -19.49 15.01 4.49
C SER A 111 -18.80 13.88 5.27
N ARG A 112 -19.33 12.64 5.17
CA ARG A 112 -18.77 11.43 5.78
C ARG A 112 -17.45 10.97 5.14
N ASP A 113 -17.14 11.44 3.93
CA ASP A 113 -15.99 11.00 3.13
C ASP A 113 -14.86 12.04 3.10
N VAL A 114 -15.10 13.29 3.54
CA VAL A 114 -14.18 14.42 3.40
C VAL A 114 -12.77 14.12 3.89
N THR A 115 -12.64 13.48 5.05
CA THR A 115 -11.32 13.16 5.63
C THR A 115 -10.54 12.19 4.75
N LEU A 116 -11.13 11.04 4.42
CA LEU A 116 -10.48 10.02 3.60
C LEU A 116 -10.22 10.55 2.18
N HIS A 117 -11.18 11.28 1.60
CA HIS A 117 -11.02 11.92 0.30
C HIS A 117 -9.80 12.85 0.27
N GLY A 118 -9.68 13.76 1.23
CA GLY A 118 -8.55 14.70 1.32
C GLY A 118 -7.22 13.96 1.43
N MET A 119 -7.14 12.93 2.28
CA MET A 119 -5.93 12.13 2.43
C MET A 119 -5.55 11.41 1.13
N LEU A 120 -6.51 10.82 0.41
CA LEU A 120 -6.29 10.15 -0.88
C LEU A 120 -5.85 11.13 -1.97
N ALA A 121 -6.48 12.29 -2.06
CA ALA A 121 -6.19 13.32 -3.05
C ALA A 121 -4.77 13.89 -2.90
N GLU A 122 -4.29 14.03 -1.66
CA GLU A 122 -3.00 14.62 -1.33
C GLU A 122 -1.85 13.60 -1.24
N LEU A 123 -2.15 12.29 -1.15
CA LEU A 123 -1.17 11.24 -0.84
C LEU A 123 0.07 11.30 -1.74
N ALA A 124 -0.09 11.26 -3.05
CA ALA A 124 1.03 11.25 -3.98
C ALA A 124 1.82 12.55 -3.95
N GLY A 125 1.12 13.69 -3.81
CA GLY A 125 1.74 15.02 -3.69
C GLY A 125 2.61 15.15 -2.44
N LYS A 126 2.17 14.58 -1.32
CA LYS A 126 2.92 14.57 -0.05
C LYS A 126 4.04 13.53 -0.04
N ALA A 127 3.84 12.36 -0.65
CA ALA A 127 4.83 11.29 -0.68
C ALA A 127 6.00 11.59 -1.63
N LYS A 128 5.73 12.21 -2.79
CA LYS A 128 6.77 12.48 -3.80
C LYS A 128 7.98 13.25 -3.28
N PRO A 129 7.83 14.39 -2.58
CA PRO A 129 8.99 15.11 -2.06
C PRO A 129 9.83 14.30 -1.06
N LEU A 130 9.20 13.39 -0.31
CA LEU A 130 9.89 12.49 0.60
C LEU A 130 10.71 11.45 -0.18
N PHE A 131 10.12 10.85 -1.21
CA PHE A 131 10.82 9.90 -2.08
C PHE A 131 11.98 10.56 -2.85
N ASP A 132 11.78 11.79 -3.35
CA ASP A 132 12.83 12.56 -4.04
C ASP A 132 14.03 12.85 -3.12
N LYS A 133 13.81 12.97 -1.80
CA LYS A 133 14.85 13.14 -0.78
C LYS A 133 15.44 11.81 -0.29
N GLY A 134 14.86 10.66 -0.68
CA GLY A 134 15.23 9.35 -0.18
C GLY A 134 14.58 8.97 1.15
N GLU A 135 13.69 9.79 1.69
CA GLU A 135 12.94 9.53 2.94
C GLU A 135 11.81 8.51 2.70
N PHE A 136 12.17 7.35 2.12
CA PHE A 136 11.21 6.35 1.66
C PHE A 136 10.30 5.84 2.79
N GLY A 137 10.87 5.56 3.96
CA GLY A 137 10.11 5.08 5.12
C GLY A 137 9.02 6.04 5.57
N ARG A 138 9.28 7.35 5.51
CA ARG A 138 8.28 8.40 5.80
C ARG A 138 7.22 8.48 4.72
N GLY A 139 7.64 8.44 3.44
CA GLY A 139 6.70 8.46 2.32
C GLY A 139 5.76 7.25 2.32
N LEU A 140 6.28 6.05 2.63
CA LEU A 140 5.45 4.86 2.81
C LEU A 140 4.54 4.97 4.04
N GLY A 141 4.98 5.65 5.11
CA GLY A 141 4.16 5.92 6.28
C GLY A 141 2.84 6.60 5.92
N LEU A 142 2.87 7.60 5.04
CA LEU A 142 1.65 8.29 4.57
C LEU A 142 0.64 7.34 3.90
N ALA A 143 1.12 6.33 3.17
CA ALA A 143 0.23 5.32 2.58
C ALA A 143 -0.47 4.48 3.65
N PHE A 144 0.24 4.15 4.74
CA PHE A 144 -0.36 3.41 5.86
C PHE A 144 -1.30 4.26 6.71
N ASP A 145 -1.06 5.57 6.83
CA ASP A 145 -2.00 6.50 7.46
C ASP A 145 -3.33 6.54 6.67
N VAL A 146 -3.26 6.60 5.33
CA VAL A 146 -4.44 6.48 4.46
C VAL A 146 -5.15 5.14 4.63
N LEU A 147 -4.41 4.02 4.70
CA LEU A 147 -5.00 2.69 4.91
C LEU A 147 -5.67 2.57 6.29
N ALA A 148 -5.10 3.18 7.33
CA ALA A 148 -5.70 3.22 8.65
C ALA A 148 -7.04 3.99 8.63
N GLU A 149 -7.07 5.14 7.99
CA GLU A 149 -8.30 5.93 7.81
C GLU A 149 -9.34 5.18 6.96
N ALA A 150 -8.94 4.52 5.88
CA ALA A 150 -9.84 3.71 5.07
C ALA A 150 -10.42 2.51 5.84
N ASN A 151 -9.62 1.88 6.73
CA ASN A 151 -10.11 0.83 7.63
C ASN A 151 -11.10 1.37 8.67
N ARG A 152 -10.93 2.60 9.17
CA ARG A 152 -11.90 3.29 10.01
C ARG A 152 -13.19 3.56 9.24
N HIS A 153 -13.06 4.20 8.08
CA HIS A 153 -14.15 4.60 7.21
C HIS A 153 -15.05 3.42 6.80
N ILE A 154 -14.49 2.29 6.36
CA ILE A 154 -15.28 1.10 6.01
C ILE A 154 -16.01 0.52 7.24
N THR A 155 -15.40 0.62 8.42
CA THR A 155 -16.01 0.12 9.65
C THR A 155 -17.19 0.99 10.08
N GLU A 156 -17.08 2.31 10.00
CA GLU A 156 -18.14 3.27 10.35
C GLU A 156 -19.31 3.25 9.36
N ASN A 157 -19.06 2.92 8.09
CA ASN A 157 -20.09 2.86 7.07
C ASN A 157 -20.78 1.49 6.92
N GLU A 158 -20.29 0.47 7.61
CA GLU A 158 -20.93 -0.86 7.71
C GLU A 158 -21.45 -1.42 6.35
N PRO A 159 -20.60 -1.61 5.31
CA PRO A 159 -21.07 -2.05 4.00
C PRO A 159 -21.79 -3.42 4.02
N TRP A 160 -21.51 -4.26 5.03
CA TRP A 160 -22.22 -5.53 5.26
C TRP A 160 -23.68 -5.34 5.71
N THR A 161 -24.05 -4.15 6.17
CA THR A 161 -25.42 -3.75 6.46
C THR A 161 -26.06 -3.14 5.22
N LEU A 162 -25.37 -2.20 4.55
CA LEU A 162 -25.84 -1.55 3.32
C LEU A 162 -26.19 -2.54 2.20
N VAL A 163 -25.42 -3.62 2.04
CA VAL A 163 -25.67 -4.63 0.99
C VAL A 163 -27.00 -5.36 1.14
N LYS A 164 -27.59 -5.37 2.32
CA LYS A 164 -28.88 -6.03 2.58
C LYS A 164 -30.08 -5.16 2.26
N SER A 165 -29.85 -3.88 2.06
CA SER A 165 -30.90 -2.91 1.75
C SER A 165 -31.34 -3.00 0.30
N SER A 166 -32.62 -2.77 0.05
CA SER A 166 -33.18 -2.56 -1.29
C SER A 166 -33.33 -1.08 -1.64
N ASP A 167 -32.94 -0.17 -0.75
CA ASP A 167 -32.97 1.27 -0.99
C ASP A 167 -31.88 1.66 -1.98
N PRO A 168 -32.22 2.31 -3.12
CA PRO A 168 -31.25 2.76 -4.11
C PRO A 168 -30.19 3.74 -3.58
N GLU A 169 -30.53 4.56 -2.60
CA GLU A 169 -29.57 5.50 -1.98
C GLU A 169 -28.52 4.74 -1.16
N GLU A 170 -28.95 3.74 -0.37
CA GLU A 170 -28.04 2.88 0.38
C GLU A 170 -27.18 2.01 -0.54
N GLN A 171 -27.71 1.51 -1.65
CA GLN A 171 -26.91 0.79 -2.66
C GLN A 171 -25.90 1.70 -3.33
N THR A 172 -26.25 2.96 -3.60
CA THR A 172 -25.28 3.96 -4.10
C THR A 172 -24.21 4.22 -3.06
N ARG A 173 -24.58 4.42 -1.80
CA ARG A 173 -23.64 4.60 -0.70
C ARG A 173 -22.67 3.42 -0.56
N LEU A 174 -23.18 2.20 -0.67
CA LEU A 174 -22.35 0.99 -0.66
C LEU A 174 -21.21 1.08 -1.70
N GLN A 175 -21.55 1.40 -2.97
CA GLN A 175 -20.54 1.50 -4.03
C GLN A 175 -19.53 2.63 -3.77
N VAL A 176 -19.95 3.75 -3.19
CA VAL A 176 -19.05 4.84 -2.78
C VAL A 176 -18.07 4.38 -1.71
N VAL A 177 -18.54 3.71 -0.67
CA VAL A 177 -17.69 3.17 0.42
C VAL A 177 -16.68 2.17 -0.11
N LEU A 178 -17.12 1.25 -0.99
CA LEU A 178 -16.25 0.26 -1.60
C LEU A 178 -15.21 0.90 -2.54
N PHE A 179 -15.62 1.93 -3.30
CA PHE A 179 -14.71 2.70 -4.15
C PHE A 179 -13.59 3.35 -3.31
N TYR A 180 -13.92 4.11 -2.26
CA TYR A 180 -12.93 4.76 -1.41
C TYR A 180 -11.95 3.76 -0.80
N SER A 181 -12.46 2.62 -0.34
CA SER A 181 -11.65 1.58 0.28
C SER A 181 -10.68 0.93 -0.73
N LEU A 182 -11.16 0.58 -1.92
CA LEU A 182 -10.33 -0.01 -2.97
C LEU A 182 -9.39 1.02 -3.61
N GLU A 183 -9.77 2.30 -3.66
CA GLU A 183 -8.89 3.38 -4.08
C GLU A 183 -7.73 3.58 -3.10
N ALA A 184 -7.97 3.45 -1.79
CA ALA A 184 -6.91 3.46 -0.79
C ALA A 184 -5.94 2.30 -0.99
N VAL A 185 -6.45 1.08 -1.23
CA VAL A 185 -5.62 -0.09 -1.56
C VAL A 185 -4.83 0.16 -2.85
N ARG A 186 -5.45 0.70 -3.90
CA ARG A 186 -4.80 1.00 -5.17
C ARG A 186 -3.65 1.98 -5.01
N LEU A 187 -3.91 3.14 -4.40
CA LEU A 187 -2.90 4.18 -4.21
C LEU A 187 -1.75 3.70 -3.32
N ALA A 188 -2.05 3.05 -2.21
CA ALA A 188 -1.02 2.46 -1.34
C ALA A 188 -0.19 1.42 -2.09
N SER A 189 -0.82 0.54 -2.88
CA SER A 189 -0.11 -0.47 -3.68
C SER A 189 0.81 0.15 -4.73
N LEU A 190 0.39 1.25 -5.39
CA LEU A 190 1.24 1.98 -6.33
C LEU A 190 2.49 2.56 -5.67
N LEU A 191 2.36 3.14 -4.47
CA LEU A 191 3.51 3.66 -3.71
C LEU A 191 4.42 2.53 -3.21
N LEU A 192 3.87 1.36 -2.95
CA LEU A 192 4.59 0.18 -2.47
C LEU A 192 5.27 -0.62 -3.60
N LEU A 193 4.91 -0.43 -4.88
CA LEU A 193 5.47 -1.18 -6.01
C LEU A 193 6.99 -1.28 -6.02
N PRO A 194 7.77 -0.20 -5.78
CA PRO A 194 9.23 -0.30 -5.77
C PRO A 194 9.78 -1.11 -4.59
N THR A 195 9.02 -1.19 -3.51
CA THR A 195 9.45 -1.81 -2.25
C THR A 195 9.05 -3.29 -2.18
N ILE A 196 7.79 -3.61 -2.48
CA ILE A 196 7.23 -4.97 -2.45
C ILE A 196 6.60 -5.34 -3.81
N PRO A 197 7.41 -5.47 -4.86
CA PRO A 197 6.93 -5.55 -6.24
C PRO A 197 6.01 -6.75 -6.49
N GLU A 198 6.30 -7.91 -5.91
CA GLU A 198 5.47 -9.10 -6.11
C GLU A 198 4.08 -8.93 -5.49
N LYS A 199 4.04 -8.59 -4.21
CA LYS A 199 2.77 -8.49 -3.47
C LYS A 199 1.94 -7.29 -3.91
N ALA A 200 2.58 -6.15 -4.21
CA ALA A 200 1.88 -4.97 -4.72
C ALA A 200 1.25 -5.23 -6.10
N ASN A 201 1.96 -5.92 -7.02
CA ASN A 201 1.37 -6.31 -8.29
C ASN A 201 0.19 -7.27 -8.11
N ARG A 202 0.31 -8.28 -7.24
CA ARG A 202 -0.80 -9.21 -6.95
C ARG A 202 -2.02 -8.50 -6.35
N LEU A 203 -1.82 -7.47 -5.51
CA LEU A 203 -2.91 -6.64 -5.00
C LEU A 203 -3.60 -5.86 -6.13
N LEU A 204 -2.80 -5.23 -7.00
CA LEU A 204 -3.33 -4.48 -8.15
C LEU A 204 -4.05 -5.40 -9.15
N ASP A 205 -3.53 -6.62 -9.39
CA ASP A 205 -4.21 -7.65 -10.19
C ASP A 205 -5.54 -8.05 -9.53
N HIS A 206 -5.53 -8.27 -8.21
CA HIS A 206 -6.72 -8.64 -7.45
C HIS A 206 -7.87 -7.62 -7.59
N ILE A 207 -7.54 -6.31 -7.54
CA ILE A 207 -8.53 -5.24 -7.67
C ILE A 207 -8.69 -4.76 -9.13
N ALA A 208 -8.26 -5.56 -10.10
CA ALA A 208 -8.43 -5.33 -11.54
C ALA A 208 -7.87 -3.98 -12.05
N VAL A 209 -6.73 -3.54 -11.52
CA VAL A 209 -5.98 -2.40 -12.06
C VAL A 209 -5.06 -2.87 -13.17
N ASP A 210 -5.25 -2.35 -14.38
CA ASP A 210 -4.44 -2.72 -15.53
C ASP A 210 -2.95 -2.36 -15.34
N LYS A 211 -2.06 -3.13 -15.96
CA LYS A 211 -0.61 -2.89 -15.86
C LYS A 211 -0.20 -1.52 -16.40
N SER A 212 -0.87 -1.03 -17.45
CA SER A 212 -0.63 0.31 -18.01
C SER A 212 -1.01 1.45 -17.06
N GLU A 213 -1.87 1.16 -16.08
CA GLU A 213 -2.31 2.13 -15.06
C GLU A 213 -1.41 2.16 -13.81
N ARG A 214 -0.37 1.29 -13.73
CA ARG A 214 0.52 1.16 -12.56
C ARG A 214 1.73 2.09 -12.60
N LEU A 215 1.54 3.30 -13.10
CA LEU A 215 2.58 4.32 -13.19
C LEU A 215 2.38 5.38 -12.09
N TRP A 216 3.46 6.06 -11.71
CA TRP A 216 3.39 7.19 -10.77
C TRP A 216 2.38 8.26 -11.21
N ALA A 217 2.28 8.54 -12.51
CA ALA A 217 1.31 9.50 -13.06
C ALA A 217 -0.15 9.16 -12.71
N ASN A 218 -0.44 7.88 -12.46
CA ASN A 218 -1.76 7.38 -12.09
C ASN A 218 -1.96 7.25 -10.56
N ALA A 219 -0.96 7.60 -9.76
CA ALA A 219 -1.07 7.64 -8.30
C ALA A 219 -1.85 8.90 -7.82
N ARG A 220 -3.00 9.16 -8.47
CA ARG A 220 -3.92 10.26 -8.18
C ARG A 220 -5.30 9.71 -7.89
N PHE A 221 -6.02 10.35 -7.00
CA PHE A 221 -7.41 9.99 -6.69
C PHE A 221 -8.27 9.96 -7.96
N GLY A 222 -9.04 8.89 -8.12
CA GLY A 222 -9.95 8.69 -9.25
C GLY A 222 -9.28 8.41 -10.60
N ALA A 223 -7.96 8.21 -10.64
CA ALA A 223 -7.23 7.91 -11.89
C ALA A 223 -7.15 6.40 -12.22
N GLY A 224 -7.70 5.53 -11.39
CA GLY A 224 -7.72 4.09 -11.61
C GLY A 224 -8.89 3.62 -12.47
N TRP A 225 -8.77 2.38 -12.94
CA TRP A 225 -9.81 1.66 -13.69
C TRP A 225 -10.28 2.33 -14.98
N GLN A 226 -9.41 3.13 -15.61
CA GLN A 226 -9.73 3.86 -16.84
C GLN A 226 -9.66 2.96 -18.10
N THR A 227 -8.89 1.87 -18.06
CA THR A 227 -8.74 0.95 -19.19
C THR A 227 -10.08 0.32 -19.56
N PRO A 228 -10.49 0.35 -20.85
CA PRO A 228 -11.75 -0.25 -21.28
C PRO A 228 -11.79 -1.77 -21.08
N GLY A 229 -12.99 -2.32 -20.91
CA GLY A 229 -13.26 -3.74 -20.80
C GLY A 229 -13.79 -4.16 -19.44
N PRO A 230 -14.35 -5.38 -19.36
CA PRO A 230 -14.92 -5.90 -18.12
C PRO A 230 -13.83 -6.12 -17.07
N LYS A 231 -14.11 -5.74 -15.84
CA LYS A 231 -13.21 -5.87 -14.71
C LYS A 231 -13.78 -6.84 -13.68
N LYS A 232 -12.92 -7.71 -13.19
CA LYS A 232 -13.32 -8.70 -12.20
C LYS A 232 -12.25 -8.80 -11.10
N LEU A 233 -12.70 -8.80 -9.85
CA LEU A 233 -11.86 -9.11 -8.71
C LEU A 233 -11.29 -10.53 -8.84
N LEU A 234 -9.99 -10.68 -8.55
CA LEU A 234 -9.38 -12.00 -8.49
C LEU A 234 -9.45 -12.55 -7.06
N PRO A 235 -9.45 -13.88 -6.87
CA PRO A 235 -9.42 -14.50 -5.55
C PRO A 235 -8.03 -14.40 -4.89
N GLY A 236 -7.96 -14.75 -3.60
CA GLY A 236 -6.70 -15.07 -2.93
C GLY A 236 -5.98 -13.94 -2.23
N VAL A 237 -6.57 -12.75 -2.11
CA VAL A 237 -5.92 -11.62 -1.41
C VAL A 237 -5.72 -11.87 0.09
N ALA A 238 -6.61 -12.62 0.73
CA ALA A 238 -6.52 -12.94 2.16
C ALA A 238 -5.25 -13.75 2.53
N THR A 239 -4.69 -14.49 1.58
CA THR A 239 -3.47 -15.29 1.77
C THR A 239 -2.21 -14.61 1.28
N LEU A 240 -2.30 -13.34 0.86
CA LEU A 240 -1.18 -12.61 0.28
C LEU A 240 -0.04 -12.39 1.28
N PHE A 241 -0.39 -12.12 2.53
CA PHE A 241 0.53 -12.00 3.65
C PHE A 241 0.14 -13.03 4.72
N PRO A 242 0.63 -14.27 4.61
CA PRO A 242 0.28 -15.35 5.55
C PRO A 242 0.81 -15.03 6.94
N LYS A 243 0.23 -15.68 7.96
CA LYS A 243 0.74 -15.57 9.33
C LYS A 243 2.16 -16.15 9.37
N LEU A 244 3.12 -15.34 9.80
CA LEU A 244 4.48 -15.78 10.07
C LEU A 244 4.58 -16.37 11.48
N ALA A 245 5.42 -17.38 11.61
CA ALA A 245 5.67 -18.07 12.87
C ALA A 245 6.54 -17.24 13.82
#